data_d6658bbf7d9e50f162f9c70223ae8e83
#
_entry.id   d6658bbf7d9e50f162f9c70223ae8e83
#
_cell.length_a   1.000
_cell.length_b   1.000
_cell.length_c   1.000
_cell.angle_alpha   90.00
_cell.angle_beta   90.00
_cell.angle_gamma   90.00
#
_symmetry.space_group_name_H-M   'P 1'
#
loop_
_entity.id
_entity.type
_entity.pdbx_description
1 polymer ?
#
loop_
_entity_poly.entity_id
_entity_poly.type
_entity_poly.pdbx_seq_one_letter_code
_entity_poly.pdbx_strand_id
1 'polypeptide(L)'
;MPHPDTTSDKPHKCAGSPLKRCLGKGVLAVGVCMLASAGFVLHQSKAYGLLERIHHGLIICTPGTGLSMTAASAGLARQSSPAMLRLELASQEDGRVIVMPGSSQLSDVLASSRRAHTLLMLDLNNTNPADVAALVRKARMLDRVVLVSSSRETTETALQADPDLLVAIPIHSVRDAYAAHRMAGTHPYAAYLSPTASPNLFTLVHRDAEAIITENPATPALSTEEFLADRPVDIVVTPQPAQLTQALAGGS
;
A
#
# COMPACT_ATOMS: atom_id res chain seq x y z
N MET A 1 -13.76 -43.78 90.07
CA MET A 1 -13.05 -42.52 90.32
C MET A 1 -12.29 -42.16 89.07
N PRO A 2 -12.41 -40.97 88.63
CA PRO A 2 -12.06 -40.55 87.32
C PRO A 2 -10.68 -39.92 87.23
N HIS A 3 -10.10 -39.86 86.06
CA HIS A 3 -9.15 -38.82 85.78
C HIS A 3 -9.03 -38.50 84.24
N PRO A 4 -8.61 -37.29 83.94
CA PRO A 4 -9.16 -36.54 82.88
C PRO A 4 -8.25 -36.50 81.63
N ASP A 5 -8.93 -36.15 80.56
CA ASP A 5 -8.39 -35.89 79.26
C ASP A 5 -7.40 -34.72 79.16
N THR A 6 -6.32 -34.94 78.43
CA THR A 6 -5.42 -33.88 78.02
C THR A 6 -5.62 -33.62 76.51
N THR A 7 -6.30 -32.54 76.23
CA THR A 7 -6.48 -31.98 74.91
C THR A 7 -5.15 -31.47 74.37
N SER A 8 -4.71 -32.06 73.23
CA SER A 8 -3.58 -31.62 72.47
C SER A 8 -4.07 -30.61 71.44
N ASP A 9 -3.69 -29.39 71.67
CA ASP A 9 -3.94 -28.25 70.75
C ASP A 9 -2.94 -28.31 69.61
N LYS A 10 -3.43 -28.56 68.39
CA LYS A 10 -2.64 -28.47 67.17
C LYS A 10 -2.89 -27.11 66.45
N PRO A 11 -1.84 -26.33 66.15
CA PRO A 11 -2.03 -25.07 65.47
C PRO A 11 -2.45 -25.28 63.99
N HIS A 12 -3.58 -24.70 63.66
CA HIS A 12 -4.07 -24.62 62.29
C HIS A 12 -3.10 -23.79 61.41
N LYS A 13 -2.44 -24.48 60.49
CA LYS A 13 -1.72 -23.81 59.38
C LYS A 13 -2.75 -23.14 58.45
N CYS A 14 -2.75 -21.83 58.43
CA CYS A 14 -3.49 -21.04 57.44
C CYS A 14 -3.05 -21.43 56.04
N ALA A 15 -3.95 -22.09 55.31
CA ALA A 15 -3.79 -22.36 53.91
C ALA A 15 -3.82 -21.02 53.13
N GLY A 16 -2.67 -20.66 52.57
CA GLY A 16 -2.54 -19.47 51.73
C GLY A 16 -3.51 -19.54 50.54
N SER A 17 -4.34 -18.53 50.39
CA SER A 17 -5.46 -18.48 49.48
C SER A 17 -5.01 -18.69 48.02
N PRO A 18 -5.66 -19.59 47.25
CA PRO A 18 -5.34 -19.85 45.84
C PRO A 18 -5.67 -18.65 44.90
N LEU A 19 -6.39 -17.63 45.39
CA LEU A 19 -6.81 -16.46 44.62
C LEU A 19 -5.64 -15.63 44.05
N LYS A 20 -4.51 -15.53 44.80
CA LYS A 20 -3.36 -14.71 44.31
C LYS A 20 -2.61 -15.32 43.13
N ARG A 21 -2.65 -16.65 42.96
CA ARG A 21 -2.00 -17.34 41.81
C ARG A 21 -2.82 -17.27 40.50
N CYS A 22 -4.15 -17.18 40.60
CA CYS A 22 -5.00 -17.05 39.44
C CYS A 22 -4.99 -15.62 38.85
N LEU A 23 -4.86 -14.60 39.72
CA LEU A 23 -4.84 -13.20 39.29
C LEU A 23 -3.59 -12.89 38.46
N GLY A 24 -2.43 -13.41 38.81
CA GLY A 24 -1.18 -13.20 38.05
C GLY A 24 -1.19 -13.82 36.68
N LYS A 25 -1.79 -15.01 36.51
CA LYS A 25 -1.90 -15.66 35.18
C LYS A 25 -2.91 -14.96 34.26
N GLY A 26 -4.01 -14.46 34.83
CA GLY A 26 -5.01 -13.70 34.06
C GLY A 26 -4.47 -12.37 33.54
N VAL A 27 -3.75 -11.60 34.36
CA VAL A 27 -3.14 -10.32 33.96
C VAL A 27 -2.07 -10.54 32.90
N LEU A 28 -1.28 -11.60 32.99
CA LEU A 28 -0.24 -11.92 32.02
C LEU A 28 -0.85 -12.33 30.68
N ALA A 29 -1.93 -13.12 30.68
CA ALA A 29 -2.64 -13.50 29.44
C ALA A 29 -3.29 -12.30 28.74
N VAL A 30 -3.93 -11.40 29.49
CA VAL A 30 -4.50 -10.16 28.93
C VAL A 30 -3.40 -9.25 28.37
N GLY A 31 -2.27 -9.12 29.05
CA GLY A 31 -1.13 -8.36 28.57
C GLY A 31 -0.56 -8.89 27.24
N VAL A 32 -0.41 -10.22 27.12
CA VAL A 32 0.06 -10.86 25.88
C VAL A 32 -0.96 -10.67 24.74
N CYS A 33 -2.26 -10.82 25.01
CA CYS A 33 -3.30 -10.57 24.01
C CYS A 33 -3.32 -9.12 23.56
N MET A 34 -3.17 -8.15 24.45
CA MET A 34 -3.09 -6.72 24.12
C MET A 34 -1.85 -6.39 23.28
N LEU A 35 -0.69 -6.95 23.62
CA LEU A 35 0.53 -6.77 22.84
C LEU A 35 0.44 -7.44 21.47
N ALA A 36 -0.14 -8.62 21.37
CA ALA A 36 -0.38 -9.31 20.11
C ALA A 36 -1.38 -8.54 19.23
N SER A 37 -2.45 -8.01 19.80
CA SER A 37 -3.44 -7.19 19.10
C SER A 37 -2.83 -5.86 18.64
N ALA A 38 -2.04 -5.19 19.48
CA ALA A 38 -1.33 -3.97 19.11
C ALA A 38 -0.28 -4.23 18.02
N GLY A 39 0.46 -5.35 18.09
CA GLY A 39 1.40 -5.79 17.07
C GLY A 39 0.71 -6.09 15.74
N PHE A 40 -0.45 -6.74 15.76
CA PHE A 40 -1.26 -7.04 14.58
C PHE A 40 -1.81 -5.76 13.93
N VAL A 41 -2.37 -4.83 14.72
CA VAL A 41 -2.86 -3.54 14.23
C VAL A 41 -1.72 -2.70 13.66
N LEU A 42 -0.55 -2.66 14.31
CA LEU A 42 0.63 -1.95 13.80
C LEU A 42 1.20 -2.61 12.54
N HIS A 43 1.09 -3.93 12.39
CA HIS A 43 1.53 -4.64 11.20
C HIS A 43 0.58 -4.39 10.02
N GLN A 44 -0.73 -4.39 10.25
CA GLN A 44 -1.71 -4.03 9.21
C GLN A 44 -1.63 -2.55 8.79
N SER A 45 -1.22 -1.65 9.69
CA SER A 45 -1.28 -0.19 9.42
C SER A 45 -0.34 0.30 8.31
N LYS A 46 0.64 -0.47 7.86
CA LYS A 46 1.63 0.01 6.88
C LYS A 46 1.11 0.01 5.45
N ALA A 47 0.46 -1.05 5.00
CA ALA A 47 -0.22 -1.07 3.70
C ALA A 47 -1.47 -0.17 3.69
N TYR A 48 -2.18 -0.08 4.83
CA TYR A 48 -3.37 0.75 4.98
C TYR A 48 -3.09 2.26 4.85
N GLY A 49 -1.93 2.75 5.21
CA GLY A 49 -1.60 4.19 5.09
C GLY A 49 -1.64 4.72 3.65
N LEU A 50 -1.23 3.91 2.66
CA LEU A 50 -1.36 4.25 1.24
C LEU A 50 -2.80 4.12 0.77
N LEU A 51 -3.46 3.01 1.11
CA LEU A 51 -4.85 2.73 0.72
C LEU A 51 -5.82 3.75 1.30
N GLU A 52 -5.65 4.17 2.55
CA GLU A 52 -6.42 5.24 3.16
C GLU A 52 -6.33 6.53 2.34
N ARG A 53 -5.14 6.90 1.87
CA ARG A 53 -4.94 8.09 1.02
C ARG A 53 -5.59 7.95 -0.37
N ILE A 54 -5.54 6.74 -0.94
CA ILE A 54 -6.16 6.41 -2.22
C ILE A 54 -7.68 6.53 -2.10
N HIS A 55 -8.29 6.01 -1.04
CA HIS A 55 -9.74 6.02 -0.85
C HIS A 55 -10.32 7.40 -0.46
N HIS A 56 -9.49 8.37 -0.13
CA HIS A 56 -9.97 9.74 0.19
C HIS A 56 -10.27 10.61 -1.04
N GLY A 57 -10.06 10.11 -2.25
CA GLY A 57 -10.39 10.82 -3.49
C GLY A 57 -9.48 10.43 -4.65
N LEU A 58 -9.85 10.91 -5.84
CA LEU A 58 -9.10 10.64 -7.06
C LEU A 58 -7.66 11.17 -6.96
N ILE A 59 -6.69 10.30 -7.16
CA ILE A 59 -5.28 10.65 -7.22
C ILE A 59 -4.86 10.88 -8.68
N ILE A 60 -4.28 12.04 -8.94
CA ILE A 60 -3.68 12.34 -10.24
C ILE A 60 -2.21 11.95 -10.19
N CYS A 61 -1.84 11.00 -11.04
CA CYS A 61 -0.47 10.51 -11.22
C CYS A 61 0.13 11.10 -12.49
N THR A 62 1.32 11.71 -12.38
CA THR A 62 2.01 12.31 -13.52
C THR A 62 3.35 11.62 -13.77
N PRO A 63 3.77 11.45 -15.04
CA PRO A 63 5.12 11.03 -15.35
C PRO A 63 6.12 12.01 -14.74
N GLY A 64 7.09 11.48 -13.99
CA GLY A 64 8.15 12.27 -13.35
C GLY A 64 9.51 11.93 -13.94
N THR A 65 10.41 12.91 -13.93
CA THR A 65 11.83 12.68 -14.19
C THR A 65 12.60 12.90 -12.89
N GLY A 66 13.69 12.18 -12.67
CA GLY A 66 14.50 12.33 -11.46
C GLY A 66 14.97 13.78 -11.17
N LEU A 67 15.03 14.64 -12.21
CA LEU A 67 15.40 16.04 -12.10
C LEU A 67 14.22 16.98 -11.82
N SER A 68 12.98 16.58 -12.19
CA SER A 68 11.80 17.44 -12.03
C SER A 68 11.11 17.31 -10.67
N MET A 69 11.61 16.46 -9.78
CA MET A 69 10.99 16.20 -8.49
C MET A 69 10.88 17.43 -7.59
N THR A 70 11.86 18.34 -7.63
CA THR A 70 11.83 19.60 -6.88
C THR A 70 10.83 20.60 -7.46
N ALA A 71 10.69 20.65 -8.77
CA ALA A 71 9.76 21.56 -9.45
C ALA A 71 8.33 21.02 -9.48
N ALA A 72 8.17 19.73 -9.76
CA ALA A 72 6.87 19.07 -9.80
C ALA A 72 6.22 19.00 -8.40
N SER A 73 6.99 18.64 -7.37
CA SER A 73 6.47 18.61 -5.99
C SER A 73 6.06 20.00 -5.48
N ALA A 74 6.81 21.06 -5.84
CA ALA A 74 6.45 22.43 -5.48
C ALA A 74 5.19 22.94 -6.21
N GLY A 75 4.98 22.51 -7.46
CA GLY A 75 3.77 22.82 -8.24
C GLY A 75 2.54 22.06 -7.78
N LEU A 76 2.71 20.77 -7.48
CA LEU A 76 1.62 19.86 -7.08
C LEU A 76 1.20 20.05 -5.61
N ALA A 77 2.09 20.48 -4.73
CA ALA A 77 1.75 20.78 -3.33
C ALA A 77 0.74 21.93 -3.15
N ARG A 78 0.45 22.69 -4.21
CA ARG A 78 -0.60 23.72 -4.20
C ARG A 78 -1.97 23.19 -4.63
N GLN A 79 -2.06 21.93 -5.08
CA GLN A 79 -3.33 21.28 -5.42
C GLN A 79 -3.83 20.51 -4.19
N SER A 80 -5.11 20.60 -3.93
CA SER A 80 -5.79 19.97 -2.78
C SER A 80 -5.85 18.43 -2.83
N SER A 81 -5.37 17.81 -3.89
CA SER A 81 -5.30 16.36 -4.07
C SER A 81 -3.89 15.83 -3.87
N PRO A 82 -3.70 14.67 -3.24
CA PRO A 82 -2.38 14.07 -3.11
C PRO A 82 -1.79 13.79 -4.48
N ALA A 83 -0.59 14.35 -4.72
CA ALA A 83 0.12 14.17 -5.99
C ALA A 83 0.92 12.88 -5.97
N MET A 84 0.81 12.11 -7.03
CA MET A 84 1.61 10.93 -7.29
C MET A 84 2.51 11.13 -8.51
N LEU A 85 3.75 10.67 -8.44
CA LEU A 85 4.71 10.70 -9.55
C LEU A 85 4.98 9.28 -10.03
N ARG A 86 4.81 9.03 -11.33
CA ARG A 86 5.25 7.79 -11.98
C ARG A 86 6.69 7.92 -12.41
N LEU A 87 7.53 7.01 -11.94
CA LEU A 87 8.97 6.98 -12.21
C LEU A 87 9.32 5.65 -12.86
N GLU A 88 9.98 5.73 -13.99
CA GLU A 88 10.53 4.57 -14.67
C GLU A 88 11.90 4.22 -14.10
N LEU A 89 12.12 2.93 -13.78
CA LEU A 89 13.34 2.45 -13.17
C LEU A 89 14.19 1.68 -14.16
N ALA A 90 15.51 1.72 -13.95
CA ALA A 90 16.45 0.87 -14.64
C ALA A 90 17.56 0.40 -13.68
N SER A 91 18.07 -0.83 -13.88
CA SER A 91 19.24 -1.32 -13.18
C SER A 91 20.50 -1.01 -13.97
N GLN A 92 21.53 -0.51 -13.29
CA GLN A 92 22.86 -0.36 -13.85
C GLN A 92 23.67 -1.65 -13.70
N GLU A 93 24.77 -1.77 -14.45
CA GLU A 93 25.66 -2.94 -14.40
C GLU A 93 26.27 -3.19 -13.01
N ASP A 94 26.40 -2.16 -12.21
CA ASP A 94 26.90 -2.24 -10.82
C ASP A 94 25.80 -2.59 -9.79
N GLY A 95 24.59 -2.93 -10.26
CA GLY A 95 23.45 -3.29 -9.41
C GLY A 95 22.70 -2.11 -8.78
N ARG A 96 23.11 -0.87 -9.08
CA ARG A 96 22.36 0.30 -8.62
C ARG A 96 21.07 0.49 -9.41
N VAL A 97 20.00 0.86 -8.70
CA VAL A 97 18.71 1.21 -9.33
C VAL A 97 18.65 2.72 -9.52
N ILE A 98 18.42 3.14 -10.74
CA ILE A 98 18.32 4.55 -11.15
C ILE A 98 16.91 4.87 -11.69
N VAL A 99 16.57 6.16 -11.66
CA VAL A 99 15.31 6.70 -12.21
C VAL A 99 15.56 7.28 -13.60
N MET A 100 14.76 6.85 -14.56
CA MET A 100 14.81 7.30 -15.96
C MET A 100 13.81 8.45 -16.24
N PRO A 101 14.08 9.28 -17.24
CA PRO A 101 15.37 9.53 -17.88
C PRO A 101 16.31 10.26 -16.93
N GLY A 102 17.55 9.81 -16.85
CA GLY A 102 18.57 10.40 -16.00
C GLY A 102 19.44 9.37 -15.31
N SER A 103 20.18 9.81 -14.30
CA SER A 103 21.08 8.95 -13.52
C SER A 103 20.88 9.11 -12.00
N SER A 104 19.75 9.67 -11.58
CA SER A 104 19.46 9.84 -10.16
C SER A 104 19.25 8.48 -9.50
N GLN A 105 19.94 8.20 -8.39
CA GLN A 105 19.74 6.96 -7.67
C GLN A 105 18.35 6.92 -7.04
N LEU A 106 17.69 5.76 -7.08
CA LEU A 106 16.37 5.59 -6.47
C LEU A 106 16.40 5.91 -4.96
N SER A 107 17.48 5.61 -4.25
CA SER A 107 17.66 5.94 -2.84
C SER A 107 17.50 7.44 -2.54
N ASP A 108 18.07 8.30 -3.39
CA ASP A 108 18.03 9.76 -3.22
C ASP A 108 16.66 10.32 -3.56
N VAL A 109 16.03 9.75 -4.59
CA VAL A 109 14.68 10.07 -4.99
C VAL A 109 13.69 9.71 -3.89
N LEU A 110 13.78 8.52 -3.30
CA LEU A 110 12.95 8.10 -2.17
C LEU A 110 13.13 9.02 -0.95
N ALA A 111 14.37 9.39 -0.62
CA ALA A 111 14.67 10.31 0.49
C ALA A 111 14.05 11.70 0.27
N SER A 112 14.08 12.21 -0.96
CA SER A 112 13.49 13.50 -1.33
C SER A 112 11.97 13.45 -1.30
N SER A 113 11.36 12.40 -1.88
CA SER A 113 9.90 12.18 -1.90
C SER A 113 9.33 12.01 -0.50
N ARG A 114 10.06 11.34 0.39
CA ARG A 114 9.67 11.20 1.79
C ARG A 114 9.55 12.56 2.49
N ARG A 115 10.50 13.46 2.25
CA ARG A 115 10.49 14.82 2.82
C ARG A 115 9.35 15.66 2.24
N ALA A 116 9.09 15.52 0.94
CA ALA A 116 8.03 16.23 0.24
C ALA A 116 6.62 15.62 0.44
N HIS A 117 6.51 14.48 1.16
CA HIS A 117 5.26 13.73 1.30
C HIS A 117 4.61 13.28 -0.03
N THR A 118 5.41 13.10 -1.07
CA THR A 118 4.96 12.72 -2.40
C THR A 118 4.71 11.21 -2.48
N LEU A 119 3.62 10.81 -3.14
CA LEU A 119 3.35 9.42 -3.50
C LEU A 119 4.13 9.05 -4.77
N LEU A 120 4.58 7.81 -4.86
CA LEU A 120 5.34 7.31 -6.00
C LEU A 120 4.69 6.08 -6.61
N MET A 121 4.67 6.04 -7.92
CA MET A 121 4.39 4.86 -8.73
C MET A 121 5.70 4.47 -9.42
N LEU A 122 6.28 3.33 -9.08
CA LEU A 122 7.58 2.88 -9.59
C LEU A 122 7.37 1.80 -10.64
N ASP A 123 7.75 2.12 -11.87
CA ASP A 123 7.69 1.18 -12.99
C ASP A 123 8.96 0.33 -13.02
N LEU A 124 8.77 -0.98 -12.80
CA LEU A 124 9.86 -1.93 -12.56
C LEU A 124 10.58 -2.36 -13.83
N ASN A 125 10.26 -1.88 -15.00
CA ASN A 125 10.88 -2.28 -16.26
C ASN A 125 12.08 -3.26 -16.04
N ASN A 126 13.18 -3.27 -16.51
CA ASN A 126 14.26 -4.23 -16.33
C ASN A 126 14.96 -4.18 -14.94
N THR A 127 14.22 -3.96 -13.86
CA THR A 127 14.76 -3.95 -12.49
C THR A 127 14.32 -5.16 -11.68
N ASN A 128 15.17 -5.62 -10.75
CA ASN A 128 14.82 -6.67 -9.81
C ASN A 128 13.84 -6.12 -8.74
N PRO A 129 12.61 -6.65 -8.63
CA PRO A 129 11.63 -6.17 -7.66
C PRO A 129 12.10 -6.27 -6.20
N ALA A 130 12.90 -7.27 -5.84
CA ALA A 130 13.40 -7.47 -4.49
C ALA A 130 14.36 -6.33 -4.07
N ASP A 131 15.22 -5.87 -4.98
CA ASP A 131 16.14 -4.77 -4.71
C ASP A 131 15.38 -3.45 -4.54
N VAL A 132 14.36 -3.22 -5.38
CA VAL A 132 13.48 -2.03 -5.27
C VAL A 132 12.70 -2.07 -3.95
N ALA A 133 12.09 -3.20 -3.58
CA ALA A 133 11.37 -3.38 -2.34
C ALA A 133 12.27 -3.11 -1.11
N ALA A 134 13.51 -3.62 -1.12
CA ALA A 134 14.49 -3.38 -0.06
C ALA A 134 14.82 -1.89 0.09
N LEU A 135 15.01 -1.16 -1.03
CA LEU A 135 15.26 0.29 -1.02
C LEU A 135 14.04 1.07 -0.48
N VAL A 136 12.83 0.72 -0.91
CA VAL A 136 11.58 1.34 -0.44
C VAL A 136 11.40 1.11 1.06
N ARG A 137 11.62 -0.12 1.53
CA ARG A 137 11.57 -0.47 2.97
C ARG A 137 12.61 0.30 3.78
N LYS A 138 13.87 0.36 3.30
CA LYS A 138 14.96 1.12 3.93
C LYS A 138 14.62 2.61 4.02
N ALA A 139 14.00 3.18 2.98
CA ALA A 139 13.55 4.57 2.96
C ALA A 139 12.31 4.83 3.83
N ARG A 140 11.65 3.79 4.36
CA ARG A 140 10.38 3.85 5.11
C ARG A 140 9.26 4.51 4.27
N MET A 141 9.11 4.04 3.02
CA MET A 141 8.15 4.59 2.05
C MET A 141 7.10 3.55 1.62
N LEU A 142 6.96 2.43 2.35
CA LEU A 142 6.00 1.36 2.04
C LEU A 142 4.54 1.86 1.96
N ASP A 143 4.23 2.90 2.76
CA ASP A 143 2.93 3.57 2.81
C ASP A 143 2.73 4.64 1.72
N ARG A 144 3.63 4.74 0.75
CA ARG A 144 3.63 5.81 -0.27
C ARG A 144 4.06 5.36 -1.66
N VAL A 145 4.30 4.07 -1.83
CA VAL A 145 4.84 3.54 -3.08
C VAL A 145 3.90 2.47 -3.62
N VAL A 146 3.62 2.54 -4.93
CA VAL A 146 2.99 1.49 -5.72
C VAL A 146 4.03 0.97 -6.71
N LEU A 147 4.25 -0.34 -6.76
CA LEU A 147 5.08 -0.96 -7.79
C LEU A 147 4.22 -1.34 -8.99
N VAL A 148 4.69 -1.06 -10.19
CA VAL A 148 4.03 -1.42 -11.44
C VAL A 148 4.97 -2.24 -12.30
N SER A 149 4.46 -3.31 -12.91
CA SER A 149 5.20 -4.11 -13.88
C SER A 149 4.31 -4.51 -15.05
N SER A 150 4.88 -4.58 -16.25
CA SER A 150 4.22 -5.10 -17.44
C SER A 150 4.38 -6.61 -17.60
N SER A 151 5.34 -7.23 -16.90
CA SER A 151 5.65 -8.66 -16.96
C SER A 151 4.96 -9.40 -15.81
N ARG A 152 4.35 -10.54 -16.14
CA ARG A 152 3.77 -11.42 -15.13
C ARG A 152 4.81 -11.93 -14.13
N GLU A 153 5.97 -12.36 -14.60
CA GLU A 153 7.07 -12.88 -13.78
C GLU A 153 7.56 -11.82 -12.79
N THR A 154 7.77 -10.60 -13.29
CA THR A 154 8.16 -9.46 -12.44
C THR A 154 7.09 -9.12 -11.41
N THR A 155 5.80 -9.22 -11.80
CA THR A 155 4.67 -9.00 -10.87
C THR A 155 4.64 -10.07 -9.76
N GLU A 156 4.79 -11.35 -10.11
CA GLU A 156 4.85 -12.46 -9.13
C GLU A 156 6.02 -12.26 -8.16
N THR A 157 7.20 -11.87 -8.68
CA THR A 157 8.37 -11.57 -7.85
C THR A 157 8.15 -10.35 -6.96
N ALA A 158 7.48 -9.31 -7.46
CA ALA A 158 7.17 -8.11 -6.67
C ALA A 158 6.22 -8.41 -5.51
N LEU A 159 5.18 -9.22 -5.74
CA LEU A 159 4.25 -9.68 -4.69
C LEU A 159 4.95 -10.50 -3.59
N GLN A 160 5.99 -11.27 -3.97
CA GLN A 160 6.76 -12.06 -3.02
C GLN A 160 7.84 -11.27 -2.28
N ALA A 161 8.30 -10.15 -2.87
CA ALA A 161 9.41 -9.37 -2.33
C ALA A 161 9.08 -8.70 -0.99
N ASP A 162 7.87 -8.18 -0.84
CA ASP A 162 7.44 -7.49 0.38
C ASP A 162 5.92 -7.52 0.54
N PRO A 163 5.37 -8.16 1.59
CA PRO A 163 3.92 -8.28 1.81
C PRO A 163 3.24 -6.94 2.15
N ASP A 164 4.00 -5.93 2.54
CA ASP A 164 3.48 -4.62 2.91
C ASP A 164 3.48 -3.61 1.73
N LEU A 165 4.00 -4.01 0.54
CA LEU A 165 4.07 -3.18 -0.64
C LEU A 165 2.84 -3.38 -1.54
N LEU A 166 2.22 -2.28 -1.97
CA LEU A 166 1.14 -2.35 -2.95
C LEU A 166 1.73 -2.58 -4.36
N VAL A 167 1.30 -3.66 -5.00
CA VAL A 167 1.72 -4.01 -6.37
C VAL A 167 0.54 -3.83 -7.32
N ALA A 168 0.75 -3.12 -8.43
CA ALA A 168 -0.25 -2.95 -9.48
C ALA A 168 -0.11 -4.07 -10.51
N ILE A 169 -1.20 -4.79 -10.75
CA ILE A 169 -1.27 -5.92 -11.67
C ILE A 169 -1.99 -5.48 -12.94
N PRO A 170 -1.38 -5.59 -14.13
CA PRO A 170 -2.05 -5.29 -15.39
C PRO A 170 -3.19 -6.30 -15.65
N ILE A 171 -4.38 -5.77 -15.96
CA ILE A 171 -5.58 -6.58 -16.23
C ILE A 171 -6.21 -6.11 -17.55
N HIS A 172 -6.26 -7.00 -18.54
CA HIS A 172 -6.81 -6.71 -19.85
C HIS A 172 -8.12 -7.45 -20.15
N SER A 173 -8.44 -8.46 -19.34
CA SER A 173 -9.62 -9.29 -19.52
C SER A 173 -10.18 -9.81 -18.20
N VAL A 174 -11.41 -10.34 -18.24
CA VAL A 174 -12.02 -11.05 -17.11
C VAL A 174 -11.15 -12.24 -16.65
N ARG A 175 -10.51 -12.94 -17.59
CA ARG A 175 -9.60 -14.05 -17.28
C ARG A 175 -8.38 -13.56 -16.50
N ASP A 176 -7.84 -12.40 -16.87
CA ASP A 176 -6.69 -11.80 -16.17
C ASP A 176 -7.09 -11.34 -14.78
N ALA A 177 -8.32 -10.82 -14.59
CA ALA A 177 -8.84 -10.45 -13.27
C ALA A 177 -8.82 -11.64 -12.31
N TYR A 178 -9.36 -12.79 -12.73
CA TYR A 178 -9.31 -14.01 -11.92
C TYR A 178 -7.88 -14.54 -11.72
N ALA A 179 -7.01 -14.37 -12.70
CA ALA A 179 -5.60 -14.77 -12.56
C ALA A 179 -4.86 -13.87 -11.58
N ALA A 180 -5.11 -12.56 -11.62
CA ALA A 180 -4.54 -11.57 -10.71
C ALA A 180 -4.96 -11.85 -9.26
N HIS A 181 -6.26 -12.06 -9.00
CA HIS A 181 -6.77 -12.40 -7.69
C HIS A 181 -6.12 -13.68 -7.12
N ARG A 182 -5.97 -14.73 -7.94
CA ARG A 182 -5.29 -15.96 -7.52
C ARG A 182 -3.80 -15.77 -7.28
N MET A 183 -3.14 -14.93 -8.09
CA MET A 183 -1.71 -14.62 -7.96
C MET A 183 -1.45 -13.83 -6.69
N ALA A 184 -2.27 -12.83 -6.40
CA ALA A 184 -2.17 -12.01 -5.20
C ALA A 184 -2.50 -12.80 -3.93
N GLY A 185 -3.43 -13.77 -3.98
CA GLY A 185 -3.86 -14.53 -2.81
C GLY A 185 -4.45 -13.62 -1.73
N THR A 186 -3.75 -13.48 -0.61
CA THR A 186 -4.12 -12.58 0.48
C THR A 186 -3.36 -11.24 0.46
N HIS A 187 -2.49 -11.05 -0.52
CA HIS A 187 -1.70 -9.84 -0.67
C HIS A 187 -2.58 -8.72 -1.25
N PRO A 188 -2.60 -7.51 -0.66
CA PRO A 188 -3.32 -6.38 -1.24
C PRO A 188 -2.68 -5.98 -2.58
N TYR A 189 -3.50 -5.78 -3.59
CA TYR A 189 -3.01 -5.37 -4.91
C TYR A 189 -3.86 -4.25 -5.52
N ALA A 190 -3.26 -3.45 -6.38
CA ALA A 190 -3.97 -2.53 -7.25
C ALA A 190 -4.15 -3.16 -8.63
N ALA A 191 -5.23 -2.83 -9.31
CA ALA A 191 -5.46 -3.26 -10.68
C ALA A 191 -5.11 -2.13 -11.66
N TYR A 192 -4.28 -2.41 -12.66
CA TYR A 192 -3.97 -1.48 -13.73
C TYR A 192 -4.80 -1.85 -14.97
N LEU A 193 -5.77 -1.01 -15.30
CA LEU A 193 -6.73 -1.24 -16.39
C LEU A 193 -6.48 -0.25 -17.55
N SER A 194 -6.65 -0.74 -18.79
CA SER A 194 -6.68 0.12 -19.96
C SER A 194 -7.88 1.07 -19.90
N PRO A 195 -7.78 2.34 -20.32
CA PRO A 195 -8.93 3.24 -20.42
C PRO A 195 -9.98 2.76 -21.44
N THR A 196 -9.58 1.87 -22.36
CA THR A 196 -10.48 1.25 -23.35
C THR A 196 -11.21 0.01 -22.82
N ALA A 197 -10.92 -0.42 -21.58
CA ALA A 197 -11.60 -1.55 -20.98
C ALA A 197 -13.07 -1.25 -20.72
N SER A 198 -13.91 -2.29 -20.77
CA SER A 198 -15.35 -2.13 -20.54
C SER A 198 -15.66 -1.70 -19.10
N PRO A 199 -16.73 -0.90 -18.85
CA PRO A 199 -17.16 -0.54 -17.49
C PRO A 199 -17.40 -1.77 -16.60
N ASN A 200 -17.91 -2.87 -17.18
CA ASN A 200 -18.13 -4.12 -16.47
C ASN A 200 -16.82 -4.73 -15.93
N LEU A 201 -15.71 -4.59 -16.64
CA LEU A 201 -14.41 -5.07 -16.16
C LEU A 201 -13.92 -4.24 -14.97
N PHE A 202 -14.09 -2.92 -15.01
CA PHE A 202 -13.79 -2.04 -13.88
C PHE A 202 -14.60 -2.45 -12.64
N THR A 203 -15.91 -2.63 -12.79
CA THR A 203 -16.80 -3.05 -11.69
C THR A 203 -16.44 -4.43 -11.14
N LEU A 204 -16.09 -5.37 -12.02
CA LEU A 204 -15.68 -6.71 -11.60
C LEU A 204 -14.41 -6.66 -10.76
N VAL A 205 -13.40 -5.95 -11.25
CA VAL A 205 -12.07 -5.88 -10.63
C VAL A 205 -12.12 -5.11 -9.31
N HIS A 206 -12.95 -4.07 -9.21
CA HIS A 206 -13.11 -3.27 -8.00
C HIS A 206 -13.58 -4.07 -6.76
N ARG A 207 -14.12 -5.28 -6.95
CA ARG A 207 -14.54 -6.14 -5.85
C ARG A 207 -13.38 -6.81 -5.13
N ASP A 208 -12.29 -7.04 -5.85
CA ASP A 208 -11.17 -7.87 -5.40
C ASP A 208 -9.87 -7.08 -5.26
N ALA A 209 -9.72 -5.97 -6.00
CA ALA A 209 -8.56 -5.09 -5.94
C ALA A 209 -8.80 -3.95 -4.95
N GLU A 210 -7.77 -3.57 -4.22
CA GLU A 210 -7.80 -2.47 -3.24
C GLU A 210 -7.81 -1.09 -3.89
N ALA A 211 -7.32 -0.98 -5.14
CA ALA A 211 -7.34 0.27 -5.91
C ALA A 211 -7.36 -0.02 -7.40
N ILE A 212 -7.95 0.88 -8.17
CA ILE A 212 -7.94 0.85 -9.63
C ILE A 212 -7.14 2.01 -10.19
N ILE A 213 -6.17 1.66 -11.03
CA ILE A 213 -5.30 2.58 -11.74
C ILE A 213 -5.66 2.53 -13.23
N THR A 214 -5.77 3.68 -13.87
CA THR A 214 -5.96 3.76 -15.33
C THR A 214 -5.24 4.96 -15.91
N GLU A 215 -4.98 4.94 -17.20
CA GLU A 215 -4.52 6.13 -17.94
C GLU A 215 -5.71 7.03 -18.28
N ASN A 216 -5.43 8.32 -18.40
CA ASN A 216 -6.44 9.27 -18.84
C ASN A 216 -6.88 8.91 -20.27
N PRO A 217 -8.17 8.73 -20.57
CA PRO A 217 -8.63 8.43 -21.92
C PRO A 217 -8.30 9.61 -22.86
N ALA A 218 -7.40 9.35 -23.80
CA ALA A 218 -6.99 10.35 -24.79
C ALA A 218 -7.96 10.43 -25.99
N THR A 219 -9.16 9.89 -25.89
CA THR A 219 -10.10 9.80 -27.00
C THR A 219 -11.11 10.95 -26.97
N PRO A 220 -11.34 11.65 -28.11
CA PRO A 220 -12.35 12.71 -28.19
C PRO A 220 -13.80 12.19 -28.05
N ALA A 221 -14.00 10.87 -28.01
CA ALA A 221 -15.32 10.25 -27.98
C ALA A 221 -15.96 10.17 -26.59
N LEU A 222 -15.19 10.33 -25.51
CA LEU A 222 -15.67 10.27 -24.14
C LEU A 222 -14.97 11.38 -23.34
N SER A 223 -15.72 12.25 -22.68
CA SER A 223 -15.11 13.21 -21.77
C SER A 223 -14.49 12.46 -20.59
N THR A 224 -13.42 12.99 -20.03
CA THR A 224 -12.80 12.39 -18.83
C THR A 224 -13.79 12.29 -17.67
N GLU A 225 -14.69 13.25 -17.56
CA GLU A 225 -15.74 13.27 -16.54
C GLU A 225 -16.73 12.11 -16.72
N GLU A 226 -17.29 11.92 -17.92
CA GLU A 226 -18.17 10.79 -18.23
C GLU A 226 -17.46 9.46 -18.00
N PHE A 227 -16.18 9.37 -18.37
CA PHE A 227 -15.37 8.18 -18.14
C PHE A 227 -15.28 7.83 -16.65
N LEU A 228 -15.01 8.81 -15.79
CA LEU A 228 -14.85 8.61 -14.35
C LEU A 228 -16.20 8.44 -13.64
N ALA A 229 -17.28 9.00 -14.17
CA ALA A 229 -18.62 8.82 -13.60
C ALA A 229 -19.12 7.37 -13.69
N ASP A 230 -18.73 6.66 -14.76
CA ASP A 230 -19.19 5.29 -15.02
C ASP A 230 -18.24 4.19 -14.50
N ARG A 231 -17.08 4.56 -13.98
CA ARG A 231 -16.02 3.60 -13.59
C ARG A 231 -15.44 3.92 -12.23
N PRO A 232 -15.32 2.93 -11.33
CA PRO A 232 -14.59 3.09 -10.09
C PRO A 232 -13.09 3.22 -10.41
N VAL A 233 -12.53 4.42 -10.30
CA VAL A 233 -11.12 4.71 -10.54
C VAL A 233 -10.57 5.50 -9.37
N ASP A 234 -9.46 5.05 -8.81
CA ASP A 234 -8.80 5.68 -7.68
C ASP A 234 -7.59 6.52 -8.12
N ILE A 235 -6.87 6.05 -9.15
CA ILE A 235 -5.66 6.71 -9.65
C ILE A 235 -5.75 6.87 -11.16
N VAL A 236 -5.64 8.12 -11.64
CA VAL A 236 -5.54 8.43 -13.08
C VAL A 236 -4.12 8.88 -13.42
N VAL A 237 -3.50 8.17 -14.36
CA VAL A 237 -2.18 8.52 -14.90
C VAL A 237 -2.36 9.45 -16.09
N THR A 238 -1.81 10.66 -16.02
CA THR A 238 -1.91 11.65 -17.09
C THR A 238 -0.65 12.50 -17.22
N PRO A 239 -0.17 12.76 -18.44
CA PRO A 239 0.89 13.74 -18.67
C PRO A 239 0.42 15.19 -18.52
N GLN A 240 -0.89 15.43 -18.44
CA GLN A 240 -1.50 16.76 -18.46
C GLN A 240 -2.42 16.96 -17.23
N PRO A 241 -1.86 17.02 -16.01
CA PRO A 241 -2.64 17.07 -14.77
C PRO A 241 -3.52 18.33 -14.67
N ALA A 242 -3.06 19.47 -15.19
CA ALA A 242 -3.81 20.72 -15.15
C ALA A 242 -5.11 20.64 -15.98
N GLN A 243 -5.08 20.00 -17.15
CA GLN A 243 -6.27 19.81 -17.98
C GLN A 243 -7.28 18.88 -17.30
N LEU A 244 -6.79 17.78 -16.70
CA LEU A 244 -7.64 16.87 -15.94
C LEU A 244 -8.33 17.59 -14.77
N THR A 245 -7.57 18.36 -13.99
CA THR A 245 -8.11 19.12 -12.85
C THR A 245 -9.15 20.15 -13.30
N GLN A 246 -8.91 20.82 -14.44
CA GLN A 246 -9.84 21.79 -14.99
C GLN A 246 -11.13 21.12 -15.50
N ALA A 247 -11.02 19.95 -16.15
CA ALA A 247 -12.18 19.18 -16.60
C ALA A 247 -13.06 18.75 -15.42
N LEU A 248 -12.45 18.28 -14.32
CA LEU A 248 -13.17 17.88 -13.11
C LEU A 248 -13.80 19.06 -12.34
N ALA A 249 -13.21 20.25 -12.42
CA ALA A 249 -13.75 21.45 -11.78
C ALA A 249 -14.87 22.13 -12.58
N GLY A 250 -14.95 21.91 -13.89
CA GLY A 250 -15.94 22.52 -14.77
C GLY A 250 -17.27 21.78 -14.85
N GLY A 251 -17.34 20.56 -14.32
CA GLY A 251 -18.54 19.69 -14.33
C GLY A 251 -19.43 19.80 -13.07
N SER A 252 -19.15 20.74 -12.16
CA SER A 252 -19.91 20.92 -10.91
C SER A 252 -20.90 22.10 -10.95
#